data_1e5ce1ad462e1974dd863ba5bac2b425
#
_entry.id   1e5ce1ad462e1974dd863ba5bac2b425
#
_cell.length_a   1.000
_cell.length_b   1.000
_cell.length_c   1.000
_cell.angle_alpha   90.00
_cell.angle_beta   90.00
_cell.angle_gamma   90.00
#
_symmetry.space_group_name_H-M   'P 1'
#
loop_
_entity.id
_entity.type
_entity.pdbx_description
1 polymer ?
#
loop_
_entity_poly.entity_id
_entity_poly.type
_entity_poly.pdbx_seq_one_letter_code
_entity_poly.pdbx_strand_id
1 'polypeptide(L)'
;SIEEKLVAAVKAAGGVCWKFTSPGTAGIPDRIVLMPSGRIGFVEVKAPGETPRPLQRMRIRTLRRLGFKAFVLDNSEQIGGIIDAIQTP
;
A
#
# COMPACT_ATOMS: atom_id res chain seq x y z
N SER A 1 -4.92 0.37 -15.08
CA SER A 1 -3.85 -0.36 -14.36
C SER A 1 -4.29 -0.71 -12.94
N ILE A 2 -3.57 -1.60 -12.30
CA ILE A 2 -3.82 -1.98 -10.90
C ILE A 2 -3.67 -0.75 -10.00
N GLU A 3 -2.66 0.06 -10.24
CA GLU A 3 -2.41 1.25 -9.43
C GLU A 3 -3.53 2.27 -9.55
N GLU A 4 -4.04 2.50 -10.76
CA GLU A 4 -5.19 3.41 -10.96
C GLU A 4 -6.44 2.89 -10.26
N LYS A 5 -6.67 1.59 -10.30
CA LYS A 5 -7.80 0.97 -9.60
C LYS A 5 -7.71 1.13 -8.09
N LEU A 6 -6.49 1.01 -7.53
CA LEU A 6 -6.27 1.25 -6.11
C LEU A 6 -6.63 2.69 -5.73
N VAL A 7 -6.13 3.65 -6.49
CA VAL A 7 -6.40 5.08 -6.23
C VAL A 7 -7.90 5.35 -6.25
N ALA A 8 -8.60 4.84 -7.26
CA ALA A 8 -10.05 5.03 -7.39
C ALA A 8 -10.83 4.37 -6.25
N ALA A 9 -10.45 3.14 -5.87
CA ALA A 9 -11.13 2.41 -4.80
C ALA A 9 -10.94 3.07 -3.43
N VAL A 10 -9.74 3.57 -3.15
CA VAL A 10 -9.45 4.29 -1.91
C VAL A 10 -10.29 5.57 -1.84
N LYS A 11 -10.36 6.31 -2.94
CA LYS A 11 -11.19 7.52 -3.02
C LYS A 11 -12.66 7.20 -2.79
N ALA A 12 -13.16 6.14 -3.41
CA ALA A 12 -14.55 5.71 -3.23
C ALA A 12 -14.85 5.31 -1.79
N ALA A 13 -13.87 4.84 -1.05
CA ALA A 13 -14.00 4.46 0.36
C ALA A 13 -13.78 5.65 1.32
N GLY A 14 -13.61 6.85 0.79
CA GLY A 14 -13.50 8.08 1.61
C GLY A 14 -12.08 8.48 1.98
N GLY A 15 -11.06 7.84 1.42
CA GLY A 15 -9.66 8.16 1.69
C GLY A 15 -8.93 8.80 0.53
N VAL A 16 -7.63 8.89 0.65
CA VAL A 16 -6.73 9.33 -0.41
C VAL A 16 -5.57 8.35 -0.55
N CYS A 17 -5.12 8.18 -1.78
CA CYS A 17 -3.99 7.30 -2.10
C CYS A 17 -2.95 8.12 -2.85
N TRP A 18 -1.89 8.49 -2.16
CA TRP A 18 -0.85 9.36 -2.71
C TRP A 18 0.40 8.56 -3.06
N LYS A 19 1.15 9.04 -4.03
CA LYS A 19 2.49 8.50 -4.27
C LYS A 19 3.36 8.77 -3.05
N PHE A 20 4.13 7.74 -2.69
CA PHE A 20 5.05 7.84 -1.57
C PHE A 20 6.47 7.75 -2.09
N THR A 21 7.24 8.81 -1.90
CA THR A 21 8.63 8.87 -2.32
C THR A 21 9.51 9.30 -1.16
N SER A 22 10.72 8.74 -1.10
CA SER A 22 11.70 9.12 -0.09
C SER A 22 13.08 9.11 -0.75
N PRO A 23 13.58 10.29 -1.17
CA PRO A 23 14.86 10.36 -1.87
C PRO A 23 16.04 9.78 -1.10
N GLY A 24 15.99 9.84 0.24
CA GLY A 24 17.05 9.32 1.10
C GLY A 24 16.90 7.86 1.51
N THR A 25 15.82 7.17 1.09
CA THR A 25 15.56 5.81 1.54
C THR A 25 14.98 4.99 0.39
N ALA A 26 15.84 4.17 -0.23
CA ALA A 26 15.41 3.32 -1.34
C ALA A 26 14.50 2.18 -0.87
N GLY A 27 13.65 1.69 -1.75
CA GLY A 27 12.84 0.48 -1.55
C GLY A 27 11.56 0.66 -0.75
N ILE A 28 11.16 1.91 -0.44
CA ILE A 28 9.88 2.15 0.24
C ILE A 28 8.70 1.83 -0.68
N PRO A 29 7.51 1.52 -0.12
CA PRO A 29 6.32 1.27 -0.92
C PRO A 29 5.91 2.44 -1.81
N ASP A 30 5.25 2.14 -2.93
CA ASP A 30 4.87 3.13 -3.95
C ASP A 30 3.80 4.11 -3.48
N ARG A 31 2.89 3.66 -2.62
CA ARG A 31 1.71 4.42 -2.23
C ARG A 31 1.54 4.47 -0.72
N ILE A 32 1.11 5.63 -0.24
CA ILE A 32 0.55 5.76 1.11
C ILE A 32 -0.97 5.91 0.98
N VAL A 33 -1.70 5.14 1.77
CA VAL A 33 -3.16 5.14 1.81
C VAL A 33 -3.61 5.74 3.14
N LEU A 34 -4.34 6.84 3.06
CA LEU A 34 -4.86 7.54 4.23
C LEU A 34 -6.38 7.40 4.23
N MET A 35 -6.91 6.76 5.27
CA MET A 35 -8.33 6.50 5.42
C MET A 35 -8.92 7.29 6.59
N PRO A 36 -10.25 7.45 6.63
CA PRO A 36 -10.91 8.13 7.75
C PRO A 36 -10.49 7.57 9.11
N SER A 37 -10.58 8.39 10.13
CA SER A 37 -10.20 8.06 11.51
C SER A 37 -8.69 7.85 11.70
N GLY A 38 -7.88 8.44 10.81
CA GLY A 38 -6.42 8.37 10.93
C GLY A 38 -5.82 7.01 10.58
N ARG A 39 -6.54 6.16 9.87
CA ARG A 39 -6.04 4.85 9.44
C ARG A 39 -5.04 5.01 8.30
N ILE A 40 -3.89 4.37 8.41
CA ILE A 40 -2.79 4.49 7.45
C ILE A 40 -2.37 3.10 6.98
N GLY A 41 -2.10 2.99 5.67
CA GLY A 41 -1.49 1.81 5.10
C GLY A 41 -0.50 2.17 4.00
N PHE A 42 0.38 1.23 3.69
CA PHE A 42 1.38 1.36 2.63
C PHE A 42 1.18 0.24 1.62
N VAL A 43 1.30 0.56 0.35
CA VAL A 43 1.08 -0.43 -0.72
C VAL A 43 2.21 -0.36 -1.73
N GLU A 44 2.87 -1.51 -1.92
CA GLU A 44 3.81 -1.73 -2.99
C GLU A 44 3.05 -2.33 -4.17
N VAL A 45 3.02 -1.62 -5.30
CA VAL A 45 2.27 -2.07 -6.49
C VAL A 45 3.20 -2.82 -7.42
N LYS A 46 2.80 -4.01 -7.83
CA LYS A 46 3.55 -4.88 -8.76
C LYS A 46 2.66 -5.31 -9.92
N ALA A 47 3.27 -5.60 -11.06
CA ALA A 47 2.55 -6.24 -12.16
C ALA A 47 2.12 -7.65 -11.73
N PRO A 48 1.06 -8.21 -12.33
CA PRO A 48 0.60 -9.55 -11.97
C PRO A 48 1.73 -10.58 -11.99
N GLY A 49 1.88 -11.30 -10.88
CA GLY A 49 2.90 -12.34 -10.73
C GLY A 49 4.30 -11.85 -10.38
N GLU A 50 4.54 -10.55 -10.39
CA GLU A 50 5.83 -10.00 -9.93
C GLU A 50 5.88 -9.95 -8.41
N THR A 51 7.11 -10.07 -7.88
CA THR A 51 7.35 -10.01 -6.44
C THR A 51 8.26 -8.83 -6.11
N PRO A 52 8.18 -8.29 -4.89
CA PRO A 52 9.07 -7.21 -4.47
C PRO A 52 10.53 -7.65 -4.48
N ARG A 53 11.42 -6.70 -4.79
CA ARG A 53 12.86 -6.92 -4.63
C ARG A 53 13.21 -7.08 -3.15
N PRO A 54 14.37 -7.67 -2.82
CA PRO A 54 14.77 -7.89 -1.41
C PRO A 54 14.72 -6.62 -0.55
N LEU A 55 15.18 -5.48 -1.06
CA LEU A 55 15.13 -4.22 -0.31
C LEU A 55 13.70 -3.77 -0.05
N GLN A 56 12.81 -3.92 -1.03
CA GLN A 56 11.40 -3.59 -0.87
C GLN A 56 10.75 -4.47 0.20
N ARG A 57 11.04 -5.78 0.19
CA ARG A 57 10.54 -6.70 1.23
C ARG A 57 11.04 -6.30 2.61
N MET A 58 12.30 -5.86 2.71
CA MET A 58 12.86 -5.41 3.98
C MET A 58 12.12 -4.18 4.51
N ARG A 59 11.81 -3.21 3.65
CA ARG A 59 11.04 -2.01 4.05
C ARG A 59 9.65 -2.38 4.53
N ILE A 60 8.98 -3.28 3.81
CA ILE A 60 7.64 -3.77 4.22
C ILE A 60 7.70 -4.43 5.59
N ARG A 61 8.69 -5.30 5.83
CA ARG A 61 8.86 -5.93 7.13
C ARG A 61 9.11 -4.91 8.24
N THR A 62 9.91 -3.88 7.97
CA THR A 62 10.16 -2.81 8.94
C THR A 62 8.87 -2.07 9.30
N LEU A 63 8.06 -1.71 8.30
CA LEU A 63 6.79 -1.04 8.54
C LEU A 63 5.85 -1.91 9.38
N ARG A 64 5.75 -3.19 9.05
CA ARG A 64 4.90 -4.13 9.80
C ARG A 64 5.39 -4.32 11.24
N ARG A 65 6.70 -4.41 11.43
CA ARG A 65 7.30 -4.52 12.78
C ARG A 65 6.98 -3.30 13.64
N LEU A 66 6.90 -2.13 13.04
CA LEU A 66 6.55 -0.89 13.73
C LEU A 66 5.04 -0.73 13.96
N GLY A 67 4.23 -1.69 13.50
CA GLY A 67 2.79 -1.67 13.69
C GLY A 67 2.00 -1.05 12.53
N PHE A 68 2.67 -0.66 11.45
CA PHE A 68 1.99 -0.14 10.27
C PHE A 68 1.52 -1.28 9.37
N LYS A 69 0.42 -1.05 8.68
CA LYS A 69 -0.11 -1.99 7.69
C LYS A 69 0.55 -1.72 6.35
N ALA A 70 1.16 -2.75 5.79
CA ALA A 70 1.86 -2.67 4.51
C ALA A 70 1.56 -3.92 3.69
N PHE A 71 1.31 -3.71 2.40
CA PHE A 71 0.84 -4.76 1.50
C PHE A 71 1.58 -4.73 0.18
N VAL A 72 1.65 -5.89 -0.46
CA VAL A 72 2.02 -6.03 -1.87
C VAL A 72 0.73 -6.23 -2.65
N LEU A 73 0.54 -5.43 -3.70
CA LEU A 73 -0.63 -5.49 -4.57
C LEU A 73 -0.17 -5.87 -5.98
N ASP A 74 -0.47 -7.09 -6.41
CA ASP A 74 -0.16 -7.58 -7.75
C ASP A 74 -1.39 -8.10 -8.52
N ASN A 75 -2.57 -7.97 -7.92
CA ASN A 75 -3.84 -8.39 -8.51
C ASN A 75 -4.95 -7.47 -8.01
N SER A 76 -5.74 -6.92 -8.93
CA SER A 76 -6.81 -5.98 -8.57
C SER A 76 -7.86 -6.57 -7.63
N GLU A 77 -8.02 -7.89 -7.59
CA GLU A 77 -8.94 -8.56 -6.67
C GLU A 77 -8.53 -8.40 -5.20
N GLN A 78 -7.28 -8.05 -4.92
CA GLN A 78 -6.77 -7.85 -3.57
C GLN A 78 -7.16 -6.48 -2.97
N ILE A 79 -7.57 -5.53 -3.81
CA ILE A 79 -7.76 -4.13 -3.40
C ILE A 79 -8.80 -4.01 -2.28
N GLY A 80 -9.94 -4.67 -2.40
CA GLY A 80 -11.00 -4.61 -1.39
C GLY A 80 -10.51 -5.08 -0.02
N GLY A 81 -9.81 -6.20 0.03
CA GLY A 81 -9.26 -6.75 1.28
C GLY A 81 -8.18 -5.85 1.88
N ILE A 82 -7.35 -5.21 1.05
CA ILE A 82 -6.34 -4.26 1.52
C ILE A 82 -7.01 -3.06 2.20
N ILE A 83 -8.00 -2.46 1.55
CA ILE A 83 -8.74 -1.32 2.11
C ILE A 83 -9.40 -1.72 3.43
N ASP A 84 -10.06 -2.86 3.47
CA ASP A 84 -10.70 -3.36 4.69
C ASP A 84 -9.69 -3.54 5.81
N ALA A 85 -8.53 -4.10 5.52
CA ALA A 85 -7.47 -4.31 6.51
C ALA A 85 -6.93 -2.98 7.05
N ILE A 86 -6.76 -1.97 6.19
CA ILE A 86 -6.31 -0.64 6.62
C ILE A 86 -7.35 0.02 7.51
N GLN A 87 -8.63 -0.15 7.23
CA GLN A 87 -9.73 0.43 8.01
C GLN A 87 -10.00 -0.31 9.32
N THR A 88 -9.53 -1.52 9.45
CA THR A 88 -9.72 -2.32 10.68
C THR A 88 -8.70 -1.88 11.73
N PRO A 89 -9.16 -1.61 12.97
CA PRO A 89 -8.27 -1.24 14.08
C PRO A 89 -7.22 -2.31 14.40
#